data_70335ecb28e19594c236854a5c2a1195
#
_entry.id   70335ecb28e19594c236854a5c2a1195
#
_cell.length_a   1.000
_cell.length_b   1.000
_cell.length_c   1.000
_cell.angle_alpha   90.00
_cell.angle_beta   90.00
_cell.angle_gamma   90.00
#
_symmetry.space_group_name_H-M   'P 1'
#
loop_
_entity.id
_entity.type
_entity.pdbx_description
1 polymer ?
#
loop_
_entity_poly.entity_id
_entity_poly.type
_entity_poly.pdbx_seq_one_letter_code
_entity_poly.pdbx_strand_id
1 'polypeptide(L)'
;GADKNGNHPKPSRLIFSDMIMENIEELKKNGVEDGTEVKEENTIHLITAVAKPRQIERVVRGAKFPLTIIYNAEKENEKELLEDIETVALGLKLLSYDYIGGHGSRGYGRVTIDNINAECVVGDINKEILDKCNELLKRN
;
A
#
# COMPACT_ATOMS: atom_id res chain seq x y z
N GLY A 1 -2.47 -15.76 11.52
CA GLY A 1 -3.58 -16.47 12.14
C GLY A 1 -3.25 -17.94 12.32
N ALA A 2 -3.67 -18.55 13.45
CA ALA A 2 -3.42 -19.97 13.69
C ALA A 2 -4.13 -20.83 12.63
N ASP A 3 -3.38 -21.76 12.03
CA ASP A 3 -3.96 -22.79 11.18
C ASP A 3 -4.85 -23.70 12.03
N LYS A 4 -6.05 -24.05 11.52
CA LYS A 4 -7.02 -24.95 12.19
C LYS A 4 -6.47 -26.35 12.46
N ASN A 5 -5.30 -26.69 11.94
CA ASN A 5 -4.65 -28.00 12.06
C ASN A 5 -3.58 -28.08 13.16
N GLY A 6 -3.46 -27.10 14.06
CA GLY A 6 -2.56 -27.14 15.22
C GLY A 6 -1.08 -26.95 14.89
N ASN A 7 -0.71 -26.54 13.68
CA ASN A 7 0.64 -26.17 13.35
C ASN A 7 1.03 -24.85 14.03
N HIS A 8 2.23 -24.79 14.58
CA HIS A 8 2.76 -23.56 15.19
C HIS A 8 2.68 -22.40 14.18
N PRO A 9 2.11 -21.24 14.57
CA PRO A 9 2.03 -20.10 13.68
C PRO A 9 3.44 -19.65 13.26
N LYS A 10 3.70 -19.62 11.96
CA LYS A 10 4.94 -19.00 11.45
C LYS A 10 4.82 -17.49 11.60
N PRO A 11 5.84 -16.79 12.10
CA PRO A 11 5.86 -15.33 12.15
C PRO A 11 5.80 -14.77 10.72
N SER A 12 5.23 -13.58 10.56
CA SER A 12 5.27 -12.86 9.29
C SER A 12 6.70 -12.44 8.98
N ARG A 13 7.13 -12.66 7.75
CA ARG A 13 8.43 -12.17 7.25
C ARG A 13 8.35 -10.74 6.75
N LEU A 14 7.16 -10.23 6.52
CA LEU A 14 6.93 -8.86 6.06
C LEU A 14 6.51 -7.97 7.22
N ILE A 15 7.14 -6.82 7.31
CA ILE A 15 6.80 -5.74 8.24
C ILE A 15 6.52 -4.50 7.39
N PHE A 16 5.32 -3.95 7.52
CA PHE A 16 4.92 -2.70 6.88
C PHE A 16 5.12 -1.56 7.84
N SER A 17 5.86 -0.55 7.43
CA SER A 17 6.06 0.66 8.23
C SER A 17 4.89 1.62 8.05
N ASP A 18 4.72 2.52 9.02
CA ASP A 18 3.80 3.64 8.89
C ASP A 18 4.22 4.53 7.71
N MET A 19 3.22 4.99 6.96
CA MET A 19 3.42 5.87 5.82
C MET A 19 2.93 7.27 6.18
N ILE A 20 3.86 8.21 6.31
CA ILE A 20 3.56 9.61 6.61
C ILE A 20 3.63 10.41 5.31
N MET A 21 2.67 11.31 5.09
CA MET A 21 2.66 12.17 3.91
C MET A 21 3.94 13.00 3.84
N GLU A 22 4.71 12.89 2.75
CA GLU A 22 6.01 13.55 2.61
C GLU A 22 5.94 14.90 1.90
N ASN A 23 4.89 15.17 1.11
CA ASN A 23 4.82 16.34 0.26
C ASN A 23 3.78 17.39 0.70
N ILE A 24 3.50 17.48 2.00
CA ILE A 24 2.52 18.42 2.55
C ILE A 24 2.86 19.89 2.20
N GLU A 25 4.13 20.27 2.20
CA GLU A 25 4.56 21.64 1.87
C GLU A 25 4.37 21.97 0.38
N GLU A 26 4.49 20.97 -0.50
CA GLU A 26 4.16 21.12 -1.93
C GLU A 26 2.65 21.33 -2.12
N LEU A 27 1.83 20.55 -1.39
CA LEU A 27 0.38 20.65 -1.43
C LEU A 27 -0.12 21.99 -0.89
N LYS A 28 0.47 22.51 0.19
CA LYS A 28 0.16 23.83 0.74
C LYS A 28 0.39 24.95 -0.27
N LYS A 29 1.45 24.91 -1.05
CA LYS A 29 1.70 25.89 -2.12
C LYS A 29 0.62 25.88 -3.19
N ASN A 30 -0.08 24.74 -3.36
CA ASN A 30 -1.19 24.58 -4.29
C ASN A 30 -2.57 24.82 -3.64
N GLY A 31 -2.62 25.38 -2.44
CA GLY A 31 -3.86 25.77 -1.76
C GLY A 31 -4.50 24.68 -0.90
N VAL A 32 -3.76 23.62 -0.59
CA VAL A 32 -4.24 22.55 0.32
C VAL A 32 -3.67 22.81 1.72
N GLU A 33 -4.52 23.05 2.72
CA GLU A 33 -4.06 23.41 4.06
C GLU A 33 -3.48 22.20 4.82
N ASP A 34 -4.21 21.09 4.89
CA ASP A 34 -3.89 19.94 5.76
C ASP A 34 -3.66 18.60 5.02
N GLY A 35 -3.55 18.63 3.69
CA GLY A 35 -3.40 17.39 2.90
C GLY A 35 -4.69 16.57 2.78
N THR A 36 -5.79 17.05 3.33
CA THR A 36 -7.13 16.48 3.22
C THR A 36 -8.12 17.51 2.65
N GLU A 37 -9.21 17.02 2.12
CA GLU A 37 -10.35 17.84 1.70
C GLU A 37 -11.65 17.26 2.24
N VAL A 38 -12.58 18.13 2.55
CA VAL A 38 -13.93 17.75 2.95
C VAL A 38 -14.82 17.77 1.73
N LYS A 39 -15.44 16.63 1.42
CA LYS A 39 -16.41 16.50 0.35
C LYS A 39 -17.80 16.26 0.91
N GLU A 40 -18.76 17.03 0.43
CA GLU A 40 -20.17 16.81 0.75
C GLU A 40 -20.76 15.74 -0.17
N GLU A 41 -21.40 14.75 0.43
CA GLU A 41 -22.13 13.70 -0.27
C GLU A 41 -23.56 13.61 0.22
N ASN A 42 -24.48 13.40 -0.69
CA ASN A 42 -25.88 13.16 -0.38
C ASN A 42 -26.21 11.67 -0.45
N THR A 43 -26.81 11.15 0.61
CA THR A 43 -27.43 9.82 0.60
C THR A 43 -28.93 10.00 0.50
N ILE A 44 -29.55 9.49 -0.57
CA ILE A 44 -30.99 9.54 -0.76
C ILE A 44 -31.59 8.28 -0.17
N HIS A 45 -32.55 8.43 0.73
CA HIS A 45 -33.33 7.30 1.24
C HIS A 45 -34.36 6.87 0.20
N LEU A 46 -34.24 5.63 -0.29
CA LEU A 46 -35.02 5.13 -1.43
C LEU A 46 -36.55 5.20 -1.25
N ILE A 47 -37.05 5.08 -0.01
CA ILE A 47 -38.49 5.06 0.29
C ILE A 47 -39.02 6.49 0.51
N THR A 48 -38.27 7.33 1.23
CA THR A 48 -38.74 8.66 1.64
C THR A 48 -38.25 9.78 0.73
N ALA A 49 -37.36 9.49 -0.22
CA ALA A 49 -36.67 10.45 -1.09
C ALA A 49 -35.99 11.62 -0.34
N VAL A 50 -35.76 11.47 0.96
CA VAL A 50 -35.10 12.49 1.77
C VAL A 50 -33.59 12.37 1.58
N ALA A 51 -32.95 13.47 1.18
CA ALA A 51 -31.50 13.56 1.10
C ALA A 51 -30.92 13.82 2.50
N LYS A 52 -29.97 12.99 2.91
CA LYS A 52 -29.16 13.24 4.11
C LYS A 52 -27.75 13.66 3.66
N PRO A 53 -27.40 14.94 3.76
CA PRO A 53 -26.05 15.40 3.49
C PRO A 53 -25.10 14.84 4.57
N ARG A 54 -23.92 14.41 4.15
CA ARG A 54 -22.84 14.02 5.04
C ARG A 54 -21.53 14.54 4.48
N GLN A 55 -20.65 14.90 5.37
CA GLN A 55 -19.29 15.31 5.04
C GLN A 55 -18.38 14.10 5.13
N ILE A 56 -17.54 13.93 4.13
CA ILE A 56 -16.49 12.91 4.09
C ILE A 56 -15.16 13.61 3.92
N GLU A 57 -14.27 13.38 4.86
CA GLU A 57 -12.89 13.81 4.75
C GLU A 57 -12.10 12.77 3.97
N ARG A 58 -11.31 13.22 3.02
CA ARG A 58 -10.45 12.36 2.20
C ARG A 58 -9.10 13.01 1.96
N VAL A 59 -8.08 12.19 1.74
CA VAL A 59 -6.77 12.64 1.29
C VAL A 59 -6.87 13.23 -0.10
N VAL A 60 -6.22 14.37 -0.33
CA VAL A 60 -6.25 15.06 -1.61
C VAL A 60 -5.46 14.30 -2.68
N ARG A 61 -5.85 14.52 -3.93
CA ARG A 61 -5.08 14.01 -5.06
C ARG A 61 -3.69 14.66 -5.09
N GLY A 62 -2.67 13.83 -5.33
CA GLY A 62 -1.27 14.26 -5.38
C GLY A 62 -0.52 14.12 -4.05
N ALA A 63 -1.19 13.68 -2.98
CA ALA A 63 -0.50 13.30 -1.75
C ALA A 63 0.43 12.11 -1.99
N LYS A 64 1.66 12.21 -1.47
CA LYS A 64 2.71 11.18 -1.61
C LYS A 64 3.06 10.60 -0.25
N PHE A 65 3.15 9.27 -0.22
CA PHE A 65 3.47 8.51 0.98
C PHE A 65 4.62 7.55 0.66
N PRO A 66 5.76 7.62 1.37
CA PRO A 66 6.84 6.66 1.20
C PRO A 66 6.39 5.28 1.66
N LEU A 67 6.52 4.28 0.79
CA LEU A 67 6.22 2.90 1.13
C LEU A 67 7.51 2.19 1.54
N THR A 68 7.56 1.71 2.79
CA THR A 68 8.66 0.89 3.29
C THR A 68 8.13 -0.44 3.77
N ILE A 69 8.66 -1.52 3.19
CA ILE A 69 8.37 -2.90 3.56
C ILE A 69 9.69 -3.56 3.93
N ILE A 70 9.80 -4.05 5.16
CA ILE A 70 10.95 -4.81 5.62
C ILE A 70 10.66 -6.29 5.42
N TYR A 71 11.53 -7.00 4.72
CA TYR A 71 11.48 -8.44 4.57
C TYR A 71 12.60 -9.09 5.39
N ASN A 72 12.23 -9.94 6.33
CA ASN A 72 13.18 -10.73 7.11
C ASN A 72 13.49 -12.03 6.35
N ALA A 73 14.64 -12.03 5.64
CA ALA A 73 15.11 -13.21 4.94
C ALA A 73 15.77 -14.19 5.93
N GLU A 74 15.29 -15.44 5.94
CA GLU A 74 16.00 -16.52 6.59
C GLU A 74 17.14 -17.02 5.67
N LYS A 75 18.34 -17.25 6.24
CA LYS A 75 19.60 -17.45 5.50
C LYS A 75 19.64 -18.60 4.47
N GLU A 76 18.66 -19.49 4.43
CA GLU A 76 18.81 -20.76 3.73
C GLU A 76 17.80 -20.99 2.59
N ASN A 77 16.90 -20.03 2.29
CA ASN A 77 15.86 -20.29 1.31
C ASN A 77 15.68 -19.17 0.26
N GLU A 78 16.68 -19.05 -0.62
CA GLU A 78 16.66 -18.09 -1.74
C GLU A 78 15.44 -18.25 -2.64
N LYS A 79 14.96 -19.48 -2.82
CA LYS A 79 13.76 -19.76 -3.63
C LYS A 79 12.51 -19.19 -2.97
N GLU A 80 12.37 -19.41 -1.67
CA GLU A 80 11.24 -18.88 -0.89
C GLU A 80 11.24 -17.35 -0.88
N LEU A 81 12.42 -16.71 -0.80
CA LEU A 81 12.57 -15.26 -0.90
C LEU A 81 12.03 -14.75 -2.25
N LEU A 82 12.41 -15.35 -3.36
CA LEU A 82 11.93 -14.93 -4.69
C LEU A 82 10.43 -15.13 -4.85
N GLU A 83 9.86 -16.23 -4.36
CA GLU A 83 8.41 -16.50 -4.37
C GLU A 83 7.65 -15.46 -3.52
N ASP A 84 8.18 -15.07 -2.37
CA ASP A 84 7.59 -14.05 -1.51
C ASP A 84 7.63 -12.67 -2.17
N ILE A 85 8.76 -12.29 -2.76
CA ILE A 85 8.90 -11.00 -3.47
C ILE A 85 7.97 -10.95 -4.69
N GLU A 86 7.83 -12.05 -5.43
CA GLU A 86 6.87 -12.13 -6.53
C GLU A 86 5.42 -11.93 -6.03
N THR A 87 5.10 -12.53 -4.88
CA THR A 87 3.78 -12.37 -4.24
C THR A 87 3.54 -10.91 -3.82
N VAL A 88 4.54 -10.25 -3.23
CA VAL A 88 4.48 -8.82 -2.87
C VAL A 88 4.28 -7.98 -4.12
N ALA A 89 5.07 -8.21 -5.17
CA ALA A 89 4.97 -7.50 -6.44
C ALA A 89 3.56 -7.61 -7.04
N LEU A 90 3.01 -8.84 -7.08
CA LEU A 90 1.64 -9.07 -7.54
C LEU A 90 0.61 -8.34 -6.67
N GLY A 91 0.77 -8.38 -5.35
CA GLY A 91 -0.12 -7.68 -4.41
C GLY A 91 -0.14 -6.18 -4.64
N LEU A 92 1.01 -5.55 -4.82
CA LEU A 92 1.15 -4.12 -5.11
C LEU A 92 0.51 -3.76 -6.47
N LYS A 93 0.70 -4.61 -7.48
CA LYS A 93 0.05 -4.46 -8.79
C LYS A 93 -1.47 -4.52 -8.67
N LEU A 94 -2.01 -5.52 -7.99
CA LEU A 94 -3.45 -5.65 -7.79
C LEU A 94 -4.02 -4.44 -7.03
N LEU A 95 -3.30 -3.94 -6.03
CA LEU A 95 -3.70 -2.75 -5.29
C LEU A 95 -3.79 -1.51 -6.18
N SER A 96 -2.95 -1.36 -7.20
CA SER A 96 -3.02 -0.24 -8.16
C SER A 96 -4.29 -0.27 -9.03
N TYR A 97 -4.92 -1.43 -9.20
CA TYR A 97 -6.19 -1.59 -9.91
C TYR A 97 -7.42 -1.46 -9.01
N ASP A 98 -7.22 -1.50 -7.70
CA ASP A 98 -8.26 -1.42 -6.68
C ASP A 98 -8.18 -0.06 -5.94
N TYR A 99 -8.44 -0.04 -4.65
CA TYR A 99 -8.43 1.16 -3.81
C TYR A 99 -7.99 0.84 -2.39
N ILE A 100 -7.47 1.85 -1.71
CA ILE A 100 -7.14 1.79 -0.28
C ILE A 100 -8.23 2.52 0.52
N GLY A 101 -8.65 1.93 1.64
CA GLY A 101 -9.63 2.53 2.54
C GLY A 101 -11.07 2.35 2.11
N GLY A 102 -11.92 3.31 2.44
CA GLY A 102 -13.36 3.26 2.20
C GLY A 102 -13.80 3.95 0.91
N HIS A 103 -15.06 3.72 0.54
CA HIS A 103 -15.75 4.42 -0.57
C HIS A 103 -15.13 4.22 -1.96
N GLY A 104 -14.43 3.12 -2.20
CA GLY A 104 -13.80 2.79 -3.47
C GLY A 104 -14.76 2.78 -4.66
N SER A 105 -16.00 2.30 -4.48
CA SER A 105 -17.06 2.33 -5.49
C SER A 105 -17.43 3.74 -5.95
N ARG A 106 -17.04 4.77 -5.19
CA ARG A 106 -17.22 6.19 -5.52
C ARG A 106 -15.96 6.86 -6.03
N GLY A 107 -14.92 6.06 -6.34
CA GLY A 107 -13.66 6.51 -6.91
C GLY A 107 -12.65 7.06 -5.89
N TYR A 108 -12.84 6.77 -4.59
CA TYR A 108 -11.86 7.12 -3.57
C TYR A 108 -10.77 6.06 -3.42
N GLY A 109 -9.63 6.46 -2.87
CA GLY A 109 -8.54 5.56 -2.48
C GLY A 109 -7.74 4.97 -3.63
N ARG A 110 -7.85 5.47 -4.85
CA ARG A 110 -6.97 5.05 -5.94
C ARG A 110 -5.56 5.55 -5.70
N VAL A 111 -4.60 4.65 -5.85
CA VAL A 111 -3.17 4.92 -5.65
C VAL A 111 -2.37 4.47 -6.86
N THR A 112 -1.24 5.13 -7.08
CA THR A 112 -0.18 4.69 -7.99
C THR A 112 1.02 4.34 -7.15
N ILE A 113 1.68 3.24 -7.45
CA ILE A 113 2.85 2.76 -6.71
C ILE A 113 4.02 2.76 -7.68
N ASP A 114 5.00 3.63 -7.43
CA ASP A 114 6.10 3.88 -8.35
C ASP A 114 7.46 3.67 -7.66
N ASN A 115 8.50 3.46 -8.45
CA ASN A 115 9.90 3.45 -8.01
C ASN A 115 10.22 2.44 -6.90
N ILE A 116 9.62 1.25 -6.97
CA ILE A 116 9.89 0.19 -5.99
C ILE A 116 11.25 -0.43 -6.29
N ASN A 117 12.08 -0.53 -5.27
CA ASN A 117 13.36 -1.22 -5.31
C ASN A 117 13.60 -1.99 -4.00
N ALA A 118 14.32 -3.10 -4.10
CA ALA A 118 14.80 -3.85 -2.96
C ALA A 118 16.29 -3.55 -2.74
N GLU A 119 16.67 -3.43 -1.48
CA GLU A 119 18.06 -3.29 -1.04
C GLU A 119 18.32 -4.18 0.17
N CYS A 120 19.54 -4.65 0.31
CA CYS A 120 19.97 -5.39 1.50
C CYS A 120 20.48 -4.39 2.53
N VAL A 121 19.78 -4.24 3.64
CA VAL A 121 20.12 -3.28 4.70
C VAL A 121 20.99 -3.94 5.78
N VAL A 122 20.77 -5.22 6.07
CA VAL A 122 21.48 -5.98 7.11
C VAL A 122 21.81 -7.36 6.59
N GLY A 123 23.05 -7.80 6.83
CA GLY A 123 23.55 -9.10 6.36
C GLY A 123 24.11 -9.05 4.94
N ASP A 124 24.32 -10.22 4.37
CA ASP A 124 24.84 -10.40 3.02
C ASP A 124 23.82 -11.17 2.18
N ILE A 125 23.57 -10.70 0.98
CA ILE A 125 22.75 -11.38 -0.02
C ILE A 125 23.55 -11.50 -1.32
N ASN A 126 23.36 -12.59 -2.05
CA ASN A 126 23.92 -12.72 -3.37
C ASN A 126 23.35 -11.63 -4.29
N LYS A 127 24.24 -10.89 -4.97
CA LYS A 127 23.86 -9.80 -5.86
C LYS A 127 22.90 -10.25 -6.97
N GLU A 128 23.09 -11.44 -7.53
CA GLU A 128 22.21 -12.00 -8.56
C GLU A 128 20.77 -12.17 -8.08
N ILE A 129 20.61 -12.54 -6.79
CA ILE A 129 19.28 -12.68 -6.19
C ILE A 129 18.64 -11.33 -5.95
N LEU A 130 19.39 -10.36 -5.44
CA LEU A 130 18.91 -8.99 -5.27
C LEU A 130 18.48 -8.37 -6.61
N ASP A 131 19.26 -8.59 -7.67
CA ASP A 131 18.93 -8.12 -9.01
C ASP A 131 17.63 -8.78 -9.51
N LYS A 132 17.43 -10.09 -9.29
CA LYS A 132 16.17 -10.77 -9.62
C LYS A 132 14.98 -10.23 -8.82
N CYS A 133 15.14 -9.93 -7.52
CA CYS A 133 14.10 -9.29 -6.72
C CYS A 133 13.68 -7.94 -7.33
N ASN A 134 14.66 -7.13 -7.72
CA ASN A 134 14.42 -5.84 -8.36
C ASN A 134 13.75 -5.98 -9.74
N GLU A 135 14.07 -7.02 -10.51
CA GLU A 135 13.38 -7.30 -11.76
C GLU A 135 11.92 -7.68 -11.55
N LEU A 136 11.61 -8.51 -10.54
CA LEU A 136 10.24 -8.88 -10.19
C LEU A 136 9.41 -7.65 -9.76
N LEU A 137 9.99 -6.75 -8.97
CA LEU A 137 9.33 -5.53 -8.52
C LEU A 137 9.09 -4.53 -9.66
N LYS A 138 9.95 -4.49 -10.69
CA LYS A 138 9.81 -3.59 -11.86
C LYS A 138 8.78 -4.05 -12.89
N ARG A 139 8.34 -5.31 -12.85
CA ARG A 139 7.33 -5.86 -13.79
C ARG A 139 5.89 -5.40 -13.50
N ASN A 140 5.73 -4.47 -12.58
CA ASN A 140 4.42 -3.94 -12.14
C ASN A 140 4.02 -2.68 -12.87
#